data_ee1fbbecc18107aae8e5440e3a9b7084
#
_entry.id   ee1fbbecc18107aae8e5440e3a9b7084
#
_cell.length_a   1.000
_cell.length_b   1.000
_cell.length_c   1.000
_cell.angle_alpha   90.00
_cell.angle_beta   90.00
_cell.angle_gamma   90.00
#
_symmetry.space_group_name_H-M   'P 1'
#
loop_
_entity.id
_entity.type
_entity.pdbx_description
1 polymer ?
#
loop_
_entity_poly.entity_id
_entity_poly.type
_entity_poly.pdbx_seq_one_letter_code
_entity_poly.pdbx_strand_id
1 'polypeptide(L)'
;MYTINIKGHANPKDPSMVKLEMIFFKSNYPRVTKVVNVTGLMADWDSKAQSFRVGSAEATTKNKILFDLKTKYYHKADDWEIEGRSWSPVQLSHAFDEIEQVKSEVRVKSVLQMIESLEARFKERQRIKNGQLVDSSPNAKVYARLRRRLTEFTKEKYGKAFSTFFFPDINEQFLLD
;
A
#
# COMPACT_ATOMS: atom_id res chain seq x y z
N MET A 1 -9.13 25.64 13.94
CA MET A 1 -8.95 25.96 12.48
C MET A 1 -7.81 25.11 11.94
N TYR A 2 -7.97 24.50 10.76
CA TYR A 2 -6.91 23.74 10.08
C TYR A 2 -6.87 24.08 8.58
N THR A 3 -5.74 23.81 7.92
CA THR A 3 -5.57 23.97 6.47
C THR A 3 -4.65 22.91 5.91
N ILE A 4 -4.90 22.52 4.64
CA ILE A 4 -4.07 21.61 3.87
C ILE A 4 -3.72 22.31 2.55
N ASN A 5 -2.42 22.53 2.33
CA ASN A 5 -1.93 23.25 1.17
C ASN A 5 -0.86 22.44 0.45
N ILE A 6 -0.69 22.66 -0.86
CA ILE A 6 0.37 22.07 -1.63
C ILE A 6 1.37 23.15 -2.01
N LYS A 7 2.65 22.93 -1.72
CA LYS A 7 3.75 23.84 -2.04
C LYS A 7 4.74 23.18 -2.99
N GLY A 8 5.11 23.88 -4.03
CA GLY A 8 6.13 23.45 -4.97
C GLY A 8 7.45 24.20 -4.73
N HIS A 9 8.55 23.47 -4.78
CA HIS A 9 9.91 23.98 -4.73
C HIS A 9 10.73 23.39 -5.87
N ALA A 10 11.79 24.06 -6.29
CA ALA A 10 12.77 23.45 -7.19
C ALA A 10 13.34 22.17 -6.56
N ASN A 11 13.39 21.09 -7.32
CA ASN A 11 13.97 19.83 -6.86
C ASN A 11 15.48 19.99 -6.70
N PRO A 12 16.09 19.69 -5.53
CA PRO A 12 17.52 19.82 -5.32
C PRO A 12 18.39 19.01 -6.29
N LYS A 13 17.89 17.91 -6.84
CA LYS A 13 18.61 17.07 -7.81
C LYS A 13 18.46 17.55 -9.24
N ASP A 14 17.36 18.21 -9.57
CA ASP A 14 17.06 18.77 -10.88
C ASP A 14 16.21 20.03 -10.69
N PRO A 15 16.82 21.24 -10.68
CA PRO A 15 16.10 22.49 -10.45
C PRO A 15 15.02 22.83 -11.49
N SER A 16 15.06 22.20 -12.67
CA SER A 16 14.01 22.36 -13.69
C SER A 16 12.71 21.67 -13.31
N MET A 17 12.78 20.69 -12.41
CA MET A 17 11.64 19.92 -11.93
C MET A 17 11.11 20.48 -10.61
N VAL A 18 9.80 20.38 -10.41
CA VAL A 18 9.16 20.74 -9.15
C VAL A 18 9.14 19.54 -8.19
N LYS A 19 9.52 19.78 -6.94
CA LYS A 19 9.23 18.90 -5.80
C LYS A 19 8.02 19.44 -5.10
N LEU A 20 6.96 18.63 -5.01
CA LEU A 20 5.71 18.99 -4.35
C LEU A 20 5.66 18.46 -2.92
N GLU A 21 5.20 19.30 -2.00
CA GLU A 21 5.00 18.97 -0.60
C GLU A 21 3.59 19.39 -0.16
N MET A 22 2.85 18.47 0.44
CA MET A 22 1.60 18.77 1.12
C MET A 22 1.90 19.23 2.54
N ILE A 23 1.34 20.36 2.92
CA ILE A 23 1.54 21.01 4.21
C ILE A 23 0.26 20.89 5.01
N PHE A 24 0.34 20.26 6.17
CA PHE A 24 -0.74 20.11 7.13
C PHE A 24 -0.52 21.10 8.27
N PHE A 25 -1.52 21.94 8.52
CA PHE A 25 -1.51 22.90 9.60
C PHE A 25 -2.81 22.80 10.42
N LYS A 26 -2.69 22.82 11.73
CA LYS A 26 -3.80 22.99 12.69
C LYS A 26 -3.33 23.91 13.81
N SER A 27 -4.20 24.84 14.26
CA SER A 27 -3.89 25.73 15.36
C SER A 27 -3.42 24.96 16.60
N ASN A 28 -2.40 25.49 17.27
CA ASN A 28 -1.76 24.89 18.46
C ASN A 28 -0.94 23.59 18.21
N TYR A 29 -0.68 23.25 16.96
CA TYR A 29 0.17 22.11 16.60
C TYR A 29 1.32 22.54 15.67
N PRO A 30 2.47 21.86 15.71
CA PRO A 30 3.52 22.09 14.75
C PRO A 30 3.05 21.73 13.33
N ARG A 31 3.54 22.48 12.35
CA ARG A 31 3.29 22.21 10.93
C ARG A 31 4.01 20.92 10.50
N VAL A 32 3.33 20.12 9.69
CA VAL A 32 3.87 18.88 9.14
C VAL A 32 3.86 18.95 7.61
N THR A 33 4.89 18.42 6.97
CA THR A 33 5.00 18.33 5.52
C THR A 33 5.12 16.87 5.08
N LYS A 34 4.48 16.53 3.95
CA LYS A 34 4.56 15.21 3.31
C LYS A 34 4.87 15.39 1.83
N VAL A 35 5.85 14.66 1.32
CA VAL A 35 6.20 14.70 -0.11
C VAL A 35 5.05 14.11 -0.94
N VAL A 36 4.74 14.75 -2.05
CA VAL A 36 3.73 14.30 -3.02
C VAL A 36 4.44 13.80 -4.27
N ASN A 37 4.17 12.55 -4.65
CA ASN A 37 4.79 11.88 -5.80
C ASN A 37 4.11 12.27 -7.13
N VAL A 38 4.02 13.57 -7.40
CA VAL A 38 3.61 14.11 -8.68
C VAL A 38 4.75 14.97 -9.21
N THR A 39 5.23 14.67 -10.41
CA THR A 39 6.38 15.35 -11.03
C THR A 39 5.93 16.25 -12.16
N GLY A 40 6.67 17.34 -12.39
CA GLY A 40 6.44 18.27 -13.49
C GLY A 40 7.54 19.33 -13.54
N LEU A 41 7.51 20.20 -14.55
CA LEU A 41 8.45 21.30 -14.65
C LEU A 41 8.14 22.40 -13.62
N MET A 42 9.15 22.98 -13.04
CA MET A 42 8.99 24.11 -12.10
C MET A 42 8.36 25.32 -12.78
N ALA A 43 8.66 25.55 -14.06
CA ALA A 43 8.08 26.61 -14.87
C ALA A 43 6.56 26.49 -15.04
N ASP A 44 6.03 25.27 -14.97
CA ASP A 44 4.58 24.98 -15.14
C ASP A 44 3.81 25.07 -13.82
N TRP A 45 4.50 25.19 -12.69
CA TRP A 45 3.86 25.24 -11.37
C TRP A 45 3.35 26.64 -11.04
N ASP A 46 2.07 26.76 -10.67
CA ASP A 46 1.49 27.97 -10.11
C ASP A 46 1.33 27.82 -8.59
N SER A 47 2.17 28.54 -7.85
CA SER A 47 2.17 28.49 -6.39
C SER A 47 0.94 29.13 -5.76
N LYS A 48 0.25 30.07 -6.44
CA LYS A 48 -0.97 30.70 -5.93
C LYS A 48 -2.16 29.77 -6.13
N ALA A 49 -2.28 29.19 -7.32
CA ALA A 49 -3.33 28.22 -7.63
C ALA A 49 -3.06 26.83 -6.98
N GLN A 50 -1.83 26.57 -6.54
CA GLN A 50 -1.39 25.26 -6.04
C GLN A 50 -1.65 24.13 -7.05
N SER A 51 -1.37 24.41 -8.33
CA SER A 51 -1.65 23.52 -9.46
C SER A 51 -0.68 23.77 -10.62
N PHE A 52 -0.63 22.84 -11.56
CA PHE A 52 0.07 23.06 -12.82
C PHE A 52 -0.77 23.96 -13.74
N ARG A 53 -0.12 24.87 -14.47
CA ARG A 53 -0.77 25.80 -15.40
C ARG A 53 -1.50 25.05 -16.50
N VAL A 54 -2.68 25.54 -16.86
CA VAL A 54 -3.46 24.99 -17.97
C VAL A 54 -2.64 25.10 -19.25
N GLY A 55 -2.59 24.00 -20.01
CA GLY A 55 -1.80 23.92 -21.26
C GLY A 55 -0.40 23.30 -21.09
N SER A 56 0.09 23.12 -19.86
CA SER A 56 1.31 22.34 -19.65
C SER A 56 1.06 20.84 -19.80
N ALA A 57 2.14 20.09 -20.06
CA ALA A 57 2.06 18.64 -20.30
C ALA A 57 1.40 17.91 -19.12
N GLU A 58 0.34 17.16 -19.41
CA GLU A 58 -0.43 16.35 -18.43
C GLU A 58 -1.06 17.17 -17.28
N ALA A 59 -1.17 18.51 -17.41
CA ALA A 59 -1.67 19.38 -16.35
C ALA A 59 -3.01 18.91 -15.78
N THR A 60 -3.96 18.54 -16.64
CA THR A 60 -5.30 18.08 -16.24
C THR A 60 -5.22 16.85 -15.34
N THR A 61 -4.42 15.85 -15.74
CA THR A 61 -4.25 14.61 -14.97
C THR A 61 -3.53 14.88 -13.65
N LYS A 62 -2.44 15.64 -13.68
CA LYS A 62 -1.67 16.01 -12.48
C LYS A 62 -2.51 16.80 -11.49
N ASN A 63 -3.24 17.81 -11.96
CA ASN A 63 -4.12 18.63 -11.13
C ASN A 63 -5.26 17.81 -10.53
N LYS A 64 -5.83 16.85 -11.27
CA LYS A 64 -6.83 15.93 -10.73
C LYS A 64 -6.25 15.10 -9.59
N ILE A 65 -5.06 14.52 -9.76
CA ILE A 65 -4.40 13.74 -8.70
C ILE A 65 -4.17 14.61 -7.45
N LEU A 66 -3.68 15.84 -7.62
CA LEU A 66 -3.46 16.77 -6.51
C LEU A 66 -4.76 17.16 -5.80
N PHE A 67 -5.81 17.41 -6.58
CA PHE A 67 -7.14 17.72 -6.05
C PHE A 67 -7.72 16.55 -5.26
N ASP A 68 -7.72 15.35 -5.84
CA ASP A 68 -8.25 14.14 -5.22
C ASP A 68 -7.48 13.82 -3.93
N LEU A 69 -6.16 13.96 -3.96
CA LEU A 69 -5.31 13.76 -2.78
C LEU A 69 -5.64 14.77 -1.66
N LYS A 70 -5.74 16.06 -1.99
CA LYS A 70 -6.08 17.13 -1.05
C LYS A 70 -7.47 16.92 -0.45
N THR A 71 -8.45 16.58 -1.28
CA THR A 71 -9.84 16.29 -0.89
C THR A 71 -9.92 15.11 0.06
N LYS A 72 -9.18 14.03 -0.23
CA LYS A 72 -9.09 12.84 0.63
C LYS A 72 -8.65 13.18 2.07
N TYR A 73 -7.64 14.04 2.21
CA TYR A 73 -7.17 14.46 3.53
C TYR A 73 -8.13 15.43 4.21
N TYR A 74 -8.81 16.33 3.47
CA TYR A 74 -9.86 17.18 4.03
C TYR A 74 -11.01 16.35 4.57
N HIS A 75 -11.55 15.41 3.79
CA HIS A 75 -12.63 14.53 4.26
C HIS A 75 -12.24 13.79 5.54
N LYS A 76 -11.01 13.26 5.61
CA LYS A 76 -10.54 12.56 6.81
C LYS A 76 -10.46 13.48 8.04
N ALA A 77 -10.03 14.72 7.85
CA ALA A 77 -9.98 15.71 8.92
C ALA A 77 -11.39 16.10 9.37
N ASP A 78 -12.31 16.31 8.42
CA ASP A 78 -13.71 16.63 8.69
C ASP A 78 -14.43 15.50 9.43
N ASP A 79 -14.21 14.24 9.01
CA ASP A 79 -14.74 13.05 9.70
C ASP A 79 -14.33 13.07 11.19
N TRP A 80 -13.03 13.31 11.46
CA TRP A 80 -12.53 13.37 12.84
C TRP A 80 -13.08 14.55 13.64
N GLU A 81 -13.30 15.73 13.00
CA GLU A 81 -13.94 16.88 13.66
C GLU A 81 -15.42 16.56 13.98
N ILE A 82 -16.15 15.89 13.06
CA ILE A 82 -17.55 15.48 13.25
C ILE A 82 -17.66 14.44 14.38
N GLU A 83 -16.74 13.49 14.44
CA GLU A 83 -16.66 12.48 15.50
C GLU A 83 -16.24 13.08 16.86
N GLY A 84 -15.88 14.37 16.92
CA GLY A 84 -15.34 15.00 18.13
C GLY A 84 -13.97 14.49 18.55
N ARG A 85 -13.27 13.84 17.62
CA ARG A 85 -11.96 13.24 17.87
C ARG A 85 -10.88 14.31 17.85
N SER A 86 -10.06 14.36 18.90
CA SER A 86 -8.82 15.16 18.88
C SER A 86 -7.80 14.52 17.93
N TRP A 87 -7.23 15.33 17.02
CA TRP A 87 -6.22 14.88 16.06
C TRP A 87 -5.14 15.94 15.86
N SER A 88 -3.97 15.53 15.41
CA SER A 88 -2.83 16.39 15.09
C SER A 88 -2.47 16.31 13.60
N PRO A 89 -1.74 17.31 13.03
CA PRO A 89 -1.21 17.26 11.67
C PRO A 89 -0.36 16.02 11.37
N VAL A 90 0.38 15.50 12.36
CA VAL A 90 1.15 14.25 12.23
C VAL A 90 0.22 13.06 11.99
N GLN A 91 -0.82 12.90 12.81
CA GLN A 91 -1.79 11.81 12.65
C GLN A 91 -2.50 11.89 11.29
N LEU A 92 -2.88 13.11 10.85
CA LEU A 92 -3.52 13.28 9.54
C LEU A 92 -2.56 12.94 8.40
N SER A 93 -1.30 13.35 8.46
CA SER A 93 -0.31 13.05 7.41
C SER A 93 -0.07 11.55 7.22
N HIS A 94 -0.24 10.76 8.29
CA HIS A 94 -0.09 9.29 8.28
C HIS A 94 -1.42 8.53 8.17
N ALA A 95 -2.56 9.22 8.11
CA ALA A 95 -3.89 8.59 8.15
C ALA A 95 -4.13 7.53 7.05
N PHE A 96 -3.35 7.56 5.97
CA PHE A 96 -3.48 6.65 4.83
C PHE A 96 -2.23 5.81 4.56
N ASP A 97 -1.16 5.95 5.37
CA ASP A 97 0.09 5.23 5.15
C ASP A 97 -0.07 3.72 5.34
N GLU A 98 -0.82 3.30 6.36
CA GLU A 98 -1.15 1.89 6.58
C GLU A 98 -2.00 1.30 5.45
N ILE A 99 -2.94 2.08 4.91
CA ILE A 99 -3.79 1.65 3.79
C ILE A 99 -2.96 1.50 2.51
N GLU A 100 -1.97 2.37 2.29
CA GLU A 100 -1.07 2.28 1.15
C GLU A 100 -0.07 1.12 1.32
N GLN A 101 0.43 0.88 2.52
CA GLN A 101 1.24 -0.29 2.84
C GLN A 101 0.43 -1.58 2.64
N VAL A 102 -0.78 -1.65 3.17
CA VAL A 102 -1.68 -2.81 2.95
C VAL A 102 -2.01 -2.98 1.47
N LYS A 103 -2.23 -1.90 0.70
CA LYS A 103 -2.43 -2.00 -0.75
C LYS A 103 -1.17 -2.40 -1.52
N SER A 104 0.02 -1.99 -1.07
CA SER A 104 1.28 -2.42 -1.67
C SER A 104 1.66 -3.85 -1.28
N GLU A 105 1.20 -4.31 -0.11
CA GLU A 105 1.40 -5.68 0.39
C GLU A 105 0.33 -6.66 -0.07
N VAL A 106 -0.85 -6.21 -0.47
CA VAL A 106 -1.84 -7.04 -1.18
C VAL A 106 -1.41 -7.23 -2.65
N ARG A 107 -0.20 -7.71 -2.86
CA ARG A 107 0.05 -8.59 -3.99
C ARG A 107 -0.75 -9.84 -3.70
N VAL A 108 -1.78 -10.07 -4.51
CA VAL A 108 -2.56 -11.31 -4.44
C VAL A 108 -1.56 -12.45 -4.52
N LYS A 109 -1.25 -13.07 -3.37
CA LYS A 109 -0.30 -14.17 -3.32
C LYS A 109 -0.93 -15.34 -4.06
N SER A 110 -0.18 -15.98 -4.95
CA SER A 110 -0.61 -17.24 -5.51
C SER A 110 -0.73 -18.29 -4.40
N VAL A 111 -1.51 -19.34 -4.65
CA VAL A 111 -1.64 -20.45 -3.68
C VAL A 111 -0.28 -21.04 -3.35
N LEU A 112 0.61 -21.16 -4.35
CA LEU A 112 1.99 -21.61 -4.14
C LEU A 112 2.74 -20.71 -3.15
N GLN A 113 2.75 -19.40 -3.37
CA GLN A 113 3.42 -18.44 -2.47
C GLN A 113 2.89 -18.48 -1.03
N MET A 114 1.60 -18.71 -0.87
CA MET A 114 1.00 -18.87 0.46
C MET A 114 1.49 -20.15 1.13
N ILE A 115 1.51 -21.28 0.43
CA ILE A 115 2.01 -22.55 0.96
C ILE A 115 3.49 -22.43 1.34
N GLU A 116 4.33 -21.81 0.52
CA GLU A 116 5.74 -21.57 0.81
C GLU A 116 5.94 -20.67 2.06
N SER A 117 5.14 -19.64 2.18
CA SER A 117 5.13 -18.76 3.36
C SER A 117 4.76 -19.51 4.64
N LEU A 118 3.77 -20.42 4.57
CA LEU A 118 3.37 -21.26 5.70
C LEU A 118 4.44 -22.32 6.02
N GLU A 119 5.05 -22.94 5.00
CA GLU A 119 6.16 -23.87 5.18
C GLU A 119 7.32 -23.22 5.93
N ALA A 120 7.76 -22.03 5.49
CA ALA A 120 8.83 -21.27 6.13
C ALA A 120 8.47 -20.90 7.58
N ARG A 121 7.26 -20.35 7.79
CA ARG A 121 6.78 -19.97 9.13
C ARG A 121 6.76 -21.15 10.10
N PHE A 122 6.36 -22.34 9.66
CA PHE A 122 6.33 -23.51 10.52
C PHE A 122 7.71 -24.17 10.72
N LYS A 123 8.69 -23.91 9.86
CA LYS A 123 10.09 -24.27 10.09
C LYS A 123 10.73 -23.49 11.24
N GLU A 124 10.38 -22.21 11.35
CA GLU A 124 10.94 -21.29 12.37
C GLU A 124 10.19 -21.33 13.70
N ARG A 125 8.92 -21.78 13.69
CA ARG A 125 8.04 -21.71 14.84
C ARG A 125 8.24 -22.88 15.80
N GLN A 126 8.44 -22.58 17.09
CA GLN A 126 8.33 -23.52 18.19
C GLN A 126 6.92 -23.50 18.78
N ARG A 127 6.46 -24.61 19.31
CA ARG A 127 5.17 -24.73 20.00
C ARG A 127 5.37 -25.38 21.39
N ILE A 128 4.50 -25.03 22.32
CA ILE A 128 4.50 -25.67 23.65
C ILE A 128 3.61 -26.94 23.56
N LYS A 129 4.17 -28.07 23.93
CA LYS A 129 3.45 -29.34 24.09
C LYS A 129 3.85 -29.95 25.44
N ASN A 130 2.85 -30.20 26.30
CA ASN A 130 3.04 -30.70 27.65
C ASN A 130 4.07 -29.89 28.48
N GLY A 131 4.02 -28.54 28.34
CA GLY A 131 4.93 -27.63 29.07
C GLY A 131 6.34 -27.52 28.48
N GLN A 132 6.67 -28.24 27.43
CA GLN A 132 7.97 -28.21 26.73
C GLN A 132 7.88 -27.53 25.38
N LEU A 133 8.92 -26.76 25.01
CA LEU A 133 9.09 -26.20 23.68
C LEU A 133 9.47 -27.34 22.70
N VAL A 134 8.61 -27.58 21.72
CA VAL A 134 8.86 -28.55 20.66
C VAL A 134 8.83 -27.88 19.29
N ASP A 135 9.64 -28.41 18.40
CA ASP A 135 9.72 -27.95 17.02
C ASP A 135 8.38 -28.17 16.27
N SER A 136 8.00 -27.22 15.45
CA SER A 136 6.83 -27.29 14.57
C SER A 136 7.14 -27.84 13.16
N SER A 137 8.35 -28.35 12.93
CA SER A 137 8.79 -28.91 11.64
C SER A 137 7.87 -29.99 11.06
N PRO A 138 7.14 -30.84 11.85
CA PRO A 138 6.14 -31.75 11.28
C PRO A 138 5.08 -31.05 10.44
N ASN A 139 4.61 -29.85 10.87
CA ASN A 139 3.64 -29.07 10.12
C ASN A 139 4.26 -28.50 8.82
N ALA A 140 5.51 -28.05 8.87
CA ALA A 140 6.24 -27.62 7.67
C ALA A 140 6.34 -28.74 6.63
N LYS A 141 6.57 -30.00 7.06
CA LYS A 141 6.60 -31.18 6.17
C LYS A 141 5.25 -31.44 5.49
N VAL A 142 4.12 -31.15 6.17
CA VAL A 142 2.78 -31.27 5.57
C VAL A 142 2.63 -30.27 4.43
N TYR A 143 3.01 -28.99 4.64
CA TYR A 143 2.93 -27.96 3.60
C TYR A 143 3.89 -28.25 2.44
N ALA A 144 5.10 -28.74 2.69
CA ALA A 144 6.03 -29.16 1.65
C ALA A 144 5.46 -30.30 0.79
N ARG A 145 4.79 -31.28 1.42
CA ARG A 145 4.11 -32.36 0.72
C ARG A 145 2.93 -31.85 -0.12
N LEU A 146 2.11 -30.98 0.46
CA LEU A 146 0.98 -30.35 -0.25
C LEU A 146 1.47 -29.59 -1.48
N ARG A 147 2.49 -28.76 -1.33
CA ARG A 147 3.11 -28.02 -2.43
C ARG A 147 3.53 -28.94 -3.58
N ARG A 148 4.26 -30.01 -3.28
CA ARG A 148 4.70 -30.97 -4.29
C ARG A 148 3.52 -31.62 -5.01
N ARG A 149 2.53 -32.10 -4.26
CA ARG A 149 1.33 -32.77 -4.83
C ARG A 149 0.53 -31.84 -5.74
N LEU A 150 0.29 -30.62 -5.31
CA LEU A 150 -0.44 -29.64 -6.13
C LEU A 150 0.35 -29.23 -7.37
N THR A 151 1.68 -29.15 -7.29
CA THR A 151 2.52 -28.86 -8.46
C THR A 151 2.47 -30.01 -9.48
N GLU A 152 2.56 -31.25 -9.04
CA GLU A 152 2.40 -32.45 -9.88
C GLU A 152 1.01 -32.47 -10.52
N PHE A 153 -0.03 -32.36 -9.72
CA PHE A 153 -1.44 -32.38 -10.14
C PHE A 153 -1.78 -31.32 -11.18
N THR A 154 -1.42 -30.05 -10.94
CA THR A 154 -1.73 -28.96 -11.88
C THR A 154 -1.00 -29.11 -13.19
N LYS A 155 0.22 -29.67 -13.18
CA LYS A 155 0.98 -29.97 -14.39
C LYS A 155 0.34 -31.08 -15.20
N GLU A 156 -0.07 -32.18 -14.54
CA GLU A 156 -0.66 -33.35 -15.19
C GLU A 156 -2.08 -33.07 -15.70
N LYS A 157 -2.93 -32.47 -14.85
CA LYS A 157 -4.37 -32.28 -15.17
C LYS A 157 -4.62 -31.07 -16.07
N TYR A 158 -3.94 -29.94 -15.83
CA TYR A 158 -4.20 -28.68 -16.51
C TYR A 158 -3.07 -28.23 -17.44
N GLY A 159 -1.92 -28.90 -17.47
CA GLY A 159 -0.76 -28.48 -18.25
C GLY A 159 -0.17 -27.14 -17.82
N LYS A 160 -0.51 -26.63 -16.63
CA LYS A 160 -0.14 -25.30 -16.12
C LYS A 160 0.77 -25.40 -14.90
N ALA A 161 1.66 -24.41 -14.74
CA ALA A 161 2.49 -24.31 -13.56
C ALA A 161 1.63 -23.91 -12.35
N PHE A 162 1.81 -24.55 -11.20
CA PHE A 162 1.02 -24.24 -9.97
C PHE A 162 1.19 -22.80 -9.49
N SER A 163 2.29 -22.13 -9.83
CA SER A 163 2.53 -20.71 -9.53
C SER A 163 1.52 -19.76 -10.16
N THR A 164 0.80 -20.18 -11.19
CA THR A 164 -0.24 -19.38 -11.88
C THR A 164 -1.63 -19.51 -11.26
N PHE A 165 -1.80 -20.36 -10.25
CA PHE A 165 -3.08 -20.57 -9.59
C PHE A 165 -3.24 -19.63 -8.38
N PHE A 166 -4.39 -18.95 -8.32
CA PHE A 166 -4.83 -18.13 -7.21
C PHE A 166 -5.99 -18.79 -6.47
N PHE A 167 -6.34 -18.30 -5.28
CA PHE A 167 -7.43 -18.90 -4.49
C PHE A 167 -8.77 -19.02 -5.22
N PRO A 168 -9.21 -18.05 -6.06
CA PRO A 168 -10.42 -18.20 -6.86
C PRO A 168 -10.39 -19.37 -7.87
N ASP A 169 -9.19 -19.82 -8.26
CA ASP A 169 -9.02 -20.94 -9.20
C ASP A 169 -9.21 -22.31 -8.49
N ILE A 170 -9.09 -22.33 -7.15
CA ILE A 170 -9.32 -23.52 -6.31
C ILE A 170 -10.81 -23.59 -5.98
N ASN A 171 -11.61 -23.87 -6.98
CA ASN A 171 -13.06 -24.01 -6.87
C ASN A 171 -13.47 -25.47 -6.66
N GLU A 172 -14.77 -25.72 -6.59
CA GLU A 172 -15.32 -27.06 -6.38
C GLU A 172 -14.86 -28.04 -7.46
N GLN A 173 -14.84 -27.62 -8.73
CA GLN A 173 -14.38 -28.45 -9.83
C GLN A 173 -12.90 -28.85 -9.67
N PHE A 174 -12.04 -27.93 -9.24
CA PHE A 174 -10.63 -28.22 -8.96
C PHE A 174 -10.45 -29.27 -7.87
N LEU A 175 -11.36 -29.32 -6.89
CA LEU A 175 -11.29 -30.27 -5.78
C LEU A 175 -11.88 -31.64 -6.13
N LEU A 176 -12.76 -31.71 -7.14
CA LEU A 176 -13.38 -32.96 -7.62
C LEU A 176 -12.54 -33.65 -8.68
N ASP A 177 -11.63 -32.94 -9.36
CA ASP A 177 -10.71 -33.45 -10.37
C ASP A 177 -9.53 -34.22 -9.75
#